data_70c080f548ad1ad21a2cc9a3359b5538
#
_entry.id   70c080f548ad1ad21a2cc9a3359b5538
#
_cell.length_a   1.000
_cell.length_b   1.000
_cell.length_c   1.000
_cell.angle_alpha   90.00
_cell.angle_beta   90.00
_cell.angle_gamma   90.00
#
_symmetry.space_group_name_H-M   'P 1'
#
loop_
_entity.id
_entity.type
_entity.pdbx_description
1 polymer ?
#
loop_
_entity_poly.entity_id
_entity_poly.type
_entity_poly.pdbx_seq_one_letter_code
_entity_poly.pdbx_strand_id
1 'polypeptide(L)'
;MNPRQSAGGSSLRSEGALEAHGSLHPGRPPMRPNVAPREAARLAALQGYRILDTEAEQSYDDITLLASQLCDVPIALISLVDAERQWFKSRVGVDVRETSRDVSFCAHAILGEETLVVRDAREDERFRDNPLVCSEPHIVFYTGVPLSTPEGARIGTLCVIDRRPRDLNDVQRRSLEALARQVVLQMELKRVSDQLAGALERINVMEELIPICSYCKGIRNDEGFWGTVEAFIKSHDNVEFSHGVCEACMAEHFPEVPPLT
;
A
#
# COMPACT_ATOMS: atom_id res chain seq x y z
N MET A 1 -35.45 -45.11 22.96
CA MET A 1 -36.35 -44.45 21.98
C MET A 1 -35.64 -43.28 21.34
N ASN A 2 -35.14 -43.50 20.16
CA ASN A 2 -34.66 -42.45 19.20
C ASN A 2 -35.86 -41.87 18.48
N PRO A 3 -35.87 -40.64 17.97
CA PRO A 3 -35.29 -40.34 16.66
C PRO A 3 -34.56 -38.96 16.58
N ARG A 4 -33.44 -38.93 15.88
CA ARG A 4 -33.08 -38.34 14.55
C ARG A 4 -33.81 -37.06 14.17
N GLN A 5 -33.02 -36.03 13.88
CA GLN A 5 -33.13 -35.12 12.70
C GLN A 5 -31.88 -34.21 12.72
N SER A 6 -31.03 -34.36 11.83
CA SER A 6 -30.80 -33.91 10.44
C SER A 6 -30.21 -32.51 10.36
N ALA A 7 -28.96 -32.51 9.88
CA ALA A 7 -28.12 -31.37 9.56
C ALA A 7 -28.78 -30.47 8.48
N GLY A 8 -28.63 -29.17 8.67
CA GLY A 8 -28.84 -28.13 7.66
C GLY A 8 -27.65 -27.21 7.63
N GLY A 9 -26.69 -27.49 6.75
CA GLY A 9 -25.64 -26.55 6.41
C GLY A 9 -26.21 -25.39 5.64
N SER A 10 -26.02 -24.17 6.15
CA SER A 10 -26.32 -22.94 5.42
C SER A 10 -24.99 -22.25 5.12
N SER A 11 -24.63 -22.38 3.86
CA SER A 11 -23.61 -21.61 3.15
C SER A 11 -23.90 -20.13 3.32
N LEU A 12 -23.05 -19.41 4.03
CA LEU A 12 -23.04 -17.94 4.03
C LEU A 12 -22.29 -17.48 2.77
N ARG A 13 -23.08 -17.05 1.79
CA ARG A 13 -22.60 -16.31 0.63
C ARG A 13 -22.17 -14.92 1.09
N SER A 14 -20.92 -14.60 0.80
CA SER A 14 -20.39 -13.24 0.83
C SER A 14 -20.94 -12.48 -0.40
N GLU A 15 -22.02 -11.73 -0.21
CA GLU A 15 -22.52 -10.75 -1.16
C GLU A 15 -22.84 -9.47 -0.40
N GLY A 16 -22.02 -8.46 -0.60
CA GLY A 16 -22.17 -7.14 -0.01
C GLY A 16 -21.46 -6.05 -0.80
N ALA A 17 -21.58 -6.12 -2.12
CA ALA A 17 -21.44 -4.92 -2.92
C ALA A 17 -22.73 -4.10 -2.68
N LEU A 18 -22.64 -3.00 -1.93
CA LEU A 18 -23.71 -2.03 -1.82
C LEU A 18 -23.88 -1.34 -3.18
N GLU A 19 -24.69 -1.97 -4.05
CA GLU A 19 -25.30 -1.25 -5.17
C GLU A 19 -26.24 -0.21 -4.57
N ALA A 20 -25.84 1.05 -4.64
CA ALA A 20 -26.67 2.18 -4.29
C ALA A 20 -27.81 2.33 -5.31
N HIS A 21 -28.86 1.50 -5.21
CA HIS A 21 -30.13 1.71 -5.88
C HIS A 21 -31.01 2.63 -5.05
N GLY A 22 -30.63 3.91 -4.98
CA GLY A 22 -31.55 4.98 -4.60
C GLY A 22 -32.24 5.48 -5.86
N SER A 23 -33.58 5.57 -5.85
CA SER A 23 -34.37 6.14 -6.93
C SER A 23 -33.89 7.55 -7.27
N LEU A 24 -33.19 7.67 -8.39
CA LEU A 24 -32.71 8.92 -8.96
C LEU A 24 -33.92 9.78 -9.32
N HIS A 25 -34.06 10.93 -8.70
CA HIS A 25 -34.79 12.02 -9.34
C HIS A 25 -34.13 12.28 -10.71
N PRO A 26 -34.89 12.56 -11.80
CA PRO A 26 -34.33 12.89 -13.10
C PRO A 26 -33.72 14.28 -13.03
N GLY A 27 -32.62 14.43 -12.32
CA GLY A 27 -31.77 15.60 -12.19
C GLY A 27 -30.51 15.41 -13.00
N ARG A 28 -29.88 16.51 -13.35
CA ARG A 28 -28.62 16.59 -14.07
C ARG A 28 -27.62 15.57 -13.49
N PRO A 29 -26.87 14.80 -14.35
CA PRO A 29 -25.86 13.89 -13.84
C PRO A 29 -24.83 14.62 -12.97
N PRO A 30 -24.33 14.01 -11.89
CA PRO A 30 -23.36 14.63 -11.00
C PRO A 30 -22.17 15.13 -11.84
N MET A 31 -21.60 16.29 -11.46
CA MET A 31 -20.44 16.83 -12.13
C MET A 31 -19.23 15.92 -11.82
N ARG A 32 -18.82 15.15 -12.82
CA ARG A 32 -17.61 14.32 -12.70
C ARG A 32 -16.38 15.21 -12.53
N PRO A 33 -15.43 14.82 -11.65
CA PRO A 33 -14.18 15.55 -11.52
C PRO A 33 -13.41 15.48 -12.84
N ASN A 34 -12.79 16.60 -13.19
CA ASN A 34 -11.88 16.63 -14.33
C ASN A 34 -10.67 15.72 -14.09
N VAL A 35 -10.05 15.28 -15.17
CA VAL A 35 -8.78 14.55 -15.07
C VAL A 35 -7.68 15.53 -14.67
N ALA A 36 -6.86 15.17 -13.67
CA ALA A 36 -5.79 16.02 -13.18
C ALA A 36 -4.75 16.28 -14.29
N PRO A 37 -4.16 17.49 -14.33
CA PRO A 37 -3.01 17.73 -15.20
C PRO A 37 -1.92 16.67 -14.92
N ARG A 38 -1.37 16.07 -15.99
CA ARG A 38 -0.37 15.00 -15.90
C ARG A 38 -0.86 13.74 -15.16
N GLU A 39 -2.11 13.35 -15.37
CA GLU A 39 -2.74 12.22 -14.68
C GLU A 39 -1.91 10.93 -14.73
N ALA A 40 -1.31 10.60 -15.87
CA ALA A 40 -0.45 9.43 -15.99
C ALA A 40 0.74 9.48 -15.02
N ALA A 41 1.38 10.65 -14.85
CA ALA A 41 2.49 10.83 -13.92
C ALA A 41 2.00 10.75 -12.45
N ARG A 42 0.83 11.31 -12.16
CA ARG A 42 0.20 11.22 -10.84
C ARG A 42 -0.11 9.77 -10.45
N LEU A 43 -0.70 9.00 -11.37
CA LEU A 43 -0.99 7.58 -11.15
C LEU A 43 0.29 6.77 -10.99
N ALA A 44 1.32 7.04 -11.80
CA ALA A 44 2.63 6.39 -11.64
C ALA A 44 3.25 6.69 -10.26
N ALA A 45 3.14 7.94 -9.78
CA ALA A 45 3.59 8.31 -8.43
C ALA A 45 2.82 7.53 -7.37
N LEU A 46 1.48 7.46 -7.44
CA LEU A 46 0.66 6.69 -6.51
C LEU A 46 1.04 5.19 -6.50
N GLN A 47 1.21 4.59 -7.67
CA GLN A 47 1.63 3.19 -7.79
C GLN A 47 3.03 2.95 -7.21
N GLY A 48 3.93 3.93 -7.31
CA GLY A 48 5.28 3.87 -6.73
C GLY A 48 5.30 3.68 -5.21
N TYR A 49 4.27 4.10 -4.50
CA TYR A 49 4.13 3.89 -3.05
C TYR A 49 3.67 2.48 -2.68
N ARG A 50 3.12 1.70 -3.61
CA ARG A 50 2.60 0.34 -3.36
C ARG A 50 1.67 0.25 -2.15
N ILE A 51 0.86 1.30 -1.92
CA ILE A 51 0.02 1.45 -0.74
C ILE A 51 -1.43 1.03 -0.99
N LEU A 52 -1.87 1.01 -2.26
CA LEU A 52 -3.22 0.57 -2.62
C LEU A 52 -3.41 -0.91 -2.27
N ASP A 53 -4.61 -1.25 -1.80
CA ASP A 53 -5.04 -2.60 -1.43
C ASP A 53 -4.20 -3.26 -0.32
N THR A 54 -3.46 -2.47 0.45
CA THR A 54 -2.70 -2.94 1.62
C THR A 54 -3.59 -3.05 2.86
N GLU A 55 -3.14 -3.83 3.83
CA GLU A 55 -3.80 -3.94 5.14
C GLU A 55 -3.82 -2.61 5.90
N ALA A 56 -4.73 -2.52 6.89
CA ALA A 56 -4.78 -1.39 7.80
C ALA A 56 -3.47 -1.28 8.62
N GLU A 57 -3.03 -0.06 8.85
CA GLU A 57 -1.84 0.22 9.64
C GLU A 57 -2.19 1.26 10.72
N GLN A 58 -1.92 0.94 11.98
CA GLN A 58 -2.28 1.76 13.14
C GLN A 58 -1.80 3.20 13.00
N SER A 59 -0.64 3.43 12.42
CA SER A 59 -0.07 4.77 12.25
C SER A 59 -0.91 5.70 11.35
N TYR A 60 -1.62 5.15 10.35
CA TYR A 60 -2.58 5.92 9.54
C TYR A 60 -3.92 6.06 10.25
N ASP A 61 -4.35 5.02 10.99
CA ASP A 61 -5.60 5.04 11.74
C ASP A 61 -5.55 6.08 12.88
N ASP A 62 -4.41 6.23 13.54
CA ASP A 62 -4.19 7.28 14.54
C ASP A 62 -4.33 8.69 13.93
N ILE A 63 -3.85 8.92 12.71
CA ILE A 63 -3.98 10.21 12.02
C ILE A 63 -5.44 10.53 11.69
N THR A 64 -6.20 9.55 11.18
CA THR A 64 -7.62 9.76 10.88
C THR A 64 -8.44 9.96 12.14
N LEU A 65 -8.13 9.24 13.20
CA LEU A 65 -8.77 9.44 14.52
C LEU A 65 -8.49 10.85 15.04
N LEU A 66 -7.25 11.31 15.03
CA LEU A 66 -6.88 12.66 15.45
C LEU A 66 -7.56 13.73 14.58
N ALA A 67 -7.62 13.55 13.26
CA ALA A 67 -8.30 14.48 12.36
C ALA A 67 -9.81 14.61 12.70
N SER A 68 -10.48 13.47 12.94
CA SER A 68 -11.88 13.44 13.35
C SER A 68 -12.09 14.19 14.67
N GLN A 69 -11.27 13.91 15.68
CA GLN A 69 -11.37 14.52 17.01
C GLN A 69 -11.06 16.02 17.00
N LEU A 70 -9.98 16.44 16.32
CA LEU A 70 -9.57 17.84 16.23
C LEU A 70 -10.61 18.72 15.53
N CYS A 71 -11.24 18.16 14.49
CA CYS A 71 -12.28 18.88 13.74
C CYS A 71 -13.68 18.68 14.33
N ASP A 72 -13.84 17.81 15.32
CA ASP A 72 -15.13 17.41 15.92
C ASP A 72 -16.13 16.98 14.84
N VAL A 73 -15.73 16.05 13.97
CA VAL A 73 -16.53 15.54 12.87
C VAL A 73 -16.67 14.02 12.94
N PRO A 74 -17.79 13.46 12.46
CA PRO A 74 -18.04 12.01 12.54
C PRO A 74 -17.21 11.19 11.55
N ILE A 75 -16.69 11.78 10.46
CA ILE A 75 -16.00 11.06 9.40
C ILE A 75 -14.66 11.73 9.09
N ALA A 76 -13.60 10.91 9.05
CA ALA A 76 -12.27 11.32 8.57
C ALA A 76 -11.66 10.19 7.76
N LEU A 77 -10.97 10.51 6.66
CA LEU A 77 -10.42 9.55 5.73
C LEU A 77 -9.01 9.96 5.28
N ILE A 78 -8.12 8.98 5.14
CA ILE A 78 -6.98 9.05 4.23
C ILE A 78 -7.41 8.36 2.95
N SER A 79 -7.72 9.16 1.93
CA SER A 79 -8.26 8.74 0.65
C SER A 79 -7.21 8.87 -0.45
N LEU A 80 -6.96 7.82 -1.20
CA LEU A 80 -6.06 7.78 -2.35
C LEU A 80 -6.90 7.68 -3.63
N VAL A 81 -6.62 8.55 -4.60
CA VAL A 81 -7.42 8.65 -5.83
C VAL A 81 -6.72 7.89 -6.95
N ASP A 82 -7.24 6.71 -7.24
CA ASP A 82 -6.79 5.84 -8.33
C ASP A 82 -7.45 6.22 -9.68
N ALA A 83 -7.26 5.42 -10.71
CA ALA A 83 -7.78 5.68 -12.06
C ALA A 83 -9.31 5.76 -12.10
N GLU A 84 -10.01 4.81 -11.46
CA GLU A 84 -11.48 4.69 -11.52
C GLU A 84 -12.15 4.73 -10.14
N ARG A 85 -11.36 4.66 -9.06
CA ARG A 85 -11.83 4.63 -7.68
C ARG A 85 -11.07 5.59 -6.79
N GLN A 86 -11.65 5.92 -5.65
CA GLN A 86 -10.93 6.39 -4.48
C GLN A 86 -10.91 5.26 -3.45
N TRP A 87 -9.73 4.93 -2.98
CA TRP A 87 -9.48 3.88 -2.00
C TRP A 87 -9.05 4.48 -0.66
N PHE A 88 -9.55 3.93 0.45
CA PHE A 88 -9.31 4.48 1.78
C PHE A 88 -8.24 3.67 2.51
N LYS A 89 -7.04 4.26 2.68
CA LYS A 89 -5.97 3.69 3.48
C LYS A 89 -6.35 3.63 4.96
N SER A 90 -7.03 4.66 5.45
CA SER A 90 -7.58 4.72 6.80
C SER A 90 -8.91 5.46 6.79
N ARG A 91 -9.81 5.08 7.70
CA ARG A 91 -11.16 5.61 7.77
C ARG A 91 -11.74 5.59 9.17
N VAL A 92 -12.46 6.65 9.53
CA VAL A 92 -13.29 6.76 10.72
C VAL A 92 -14.70 7.11 10.26
N GLY A 93 -15.73 6.47 10.81
CA GLY A 93 -17.13 6.79 10.59
C GLY A 93 -17.75 6.29 9.29
N VAL A 94 -17.04 5.45 8.52
CA VAL A 94 -17.57 4.74 7.35
C VAL A 94 -17.03 3.30 7.30
N ASP A 95 -17.87 2.37 6.78
CA ASP A 95 -17.49 0.95 6.68
C ASP A 95 -16.91 0.58 5.31
N VAL A 96 -17.25 1.32 4.26
CA VAL A 96 -16.78 1.07 2.89
C VAL A 96 -15.28 1.33 2.77
N ARG A 97 -14.58 0.51 1.98
CA ARG A 97 -13.13 0.64 1.74
C ARG A 97 -12.79 1.50 0.53
N GLU A 98 -13.74 1.71 -0.35
CA GLU A 98 -13.57 2.48 -1.58
C GLU A 98 -14.90 3.00 -2.11
N THR A 99 -14.85 3.95 -3.02
CA THR A 99 -16.00 4.42 -3.81
C THR A 99 -15.55 4.72 -5.23
N SER A 100 -16.52 4.85 -6.17
CA SER A 100 -16.18 5.31 -7.51
C SER A 100 -15.53 6.69 -7.49
N ARG A 101 -14.55 6.88 -8.34
CA ARG A 101 -13.90 8.19 -8.56
C ARG A 101 -14.89 9.26 -9.04
N ASP A 102 -15.89 8.86 -9.82
CA ASP A 102 -16.88 9.78 -10.41
C ASP A 102 -17.68 10.57 -9.37
N VAL A 103 -17.88 10.00 -8.18
CA VAL A 103 -18.62 10.66 -7.07
C VAL A 103 -17.68 11.26 -6.02
N SER A 104 -16.38 11.19 -6.22
CA SER A 104 -15.35 11.52 -5.24
C SER A 104 -15.16 13.03 -5.08
N PHE A 105 -15.35 13.54 -3.87
CA PHE A 105 -14.93 14.89 -3.46
C PHE A 105 -13.40 15.02 -3.49
N CYS A 106 -12.69 13.97 -3.10
CA CYS A 106 -11.22 13.93 -3.09
C CYS A 106 -10.64 14.08 -4.50
N ALA A 107 -11.33 13.54 -5.52
CA ALA A 107 -10.92 13.70 -6.92
C ALA A 107 -11.03 15.16 -7.41
N HIS A 108 -11.94 15.96 -6.85
CA HIS A 108 -11.97 17.40 -7.06
C HIS A 108 -10.87 18.11 -6.27
N ALA A 109 -10.58 17.68 -5.04
CA ALA A 109 -9.57 18.33 -4.20
C ALA A 109 -8.15 18.21 -4.78
N ILE A 110 -7.80 17.06 -5.38
CA ILE A 110 -6.47 16.87 -5.99
C ILE A 110 -6.21 17.71 -7.25
N LEU A 111 -7.22 18.38 -7.81
CA LEU A 111 -7.05 19.29 -8.93
C LEU A 111 -6.37 20.62 -8.53
N GLY A 112 -6.58 21.04 -7.26
CA GLY A 112 -5.98 22.23 -6.68
C GLY A 112 -4.77 21.91 -5.79
N GLU A 113 -3.99 22.93 -5.46
CA GLU A 113 -2.87 22.84 -4.51
C GLU A 113 -3.31 23.14 -3.08
N GLU A 114 -4.37 23.92 -2.95
CA GLU A 114 -4.90 24.36 -1.67
C GLU A 114 -5.93 23.36 -1.10
N THR A 115 -6.18 23.49 0.19
CA THR A 115 -7.24 22.76 0.87
C THR A 115 -8.59 23.07 0.25
N LEU A 116 -9.29 22.06 -0.23
CA LEU A 116 -10.68 22.21 -0.69
C LEU A 116 -11.61 22.27 0.49
N VAL A 117 -12.38 23.35 0.62
CA VAL A 117 -13.42 23.53 1.64
C VAL A 117 -14.79 23.63 0.97
N VAL A 118 -15.71 22.78 1.36
CA VAL A 118 -17.12 22.78 0.97
C VAL A 118 -17.94 22.89 2.24
N ARG A 119 -18.46 24.09 2.54
CA ARG A 119 -19.19 24.37 3.77
C ARG A 119 -20.57 23.72 3.81
N ASP A 120 -21.25 23.74 2.66
CA ASP A 120 -22.51 23.04 2.43
C ASP A 120 -22.53 22.49 0.99
N ALA A 121 -22.40 21.18 0.85
CA ALA A 121 -22.37 20.51 -0.43
C ALA A 121 -23.71 20.58 -1.19
N ARG A 122 -24.81 20.81 -0.49
CA ARG A 122 -26.14 20.95 -1.08
C ARG A 122 -26.30 22.28 -1.85
N GLU A 123 -25.49 23.28 -1.51
CA GLU A 123 -25.44 24.59 -2.15
C GLU A 123 -24.32 24.70 -3.19
N ASP A 124 -23.36 23.77 -3.20
CA ASP A 124 -22.21 23.76 -4.12
C ASP A 124 -22.62 23.13 -5.46
N GLU A 125 -22.46 23.88 -6.53
CA GLU A 125 -22.83 23.42 -7.90
C GLU A 125 -22.13 22.14 -8.35
N ARG A 126 -20.96 21.85 -7.78
CA ARG A 126 -20.19 20.65 -8.10
C ARG A 126 -20.77 19.40 -7.45
N PHE A 127 -21.42 19.56 -6.28
CA PHE A 127 -21.73 18.45 -5.39
C PHE A 127 -23.22 18.29 -5.06
N ARG A 128 -24.07 19.31 -5.25
CA ARG A 128 -25.50 19.26 -4.84
C ARG A 128 -26.28 18.08 -5.42
N ASP A 129 -25.92 17.61 -6.61
CA ASP A 129 -26.54 16.48 -7.29
C ASP A 129 -25.75 15.16 -7.12
N ASN A 130 -24.70 15.17 -6.26
CA ASN A 130 -23.84 14.01 -6.03
C ASN A 130 -24.60 12.96 -5.20
N PRO A 131 -24.53 11.66 -5.55
CA PRO A 131 -25.16 10.59 -4.80
C PRO A 131 -24.78 10.56 -3.32
N LEU A 132 -23.51 10.89 -2.97
CA LEU A 132 -23.06 10.94 -1.57
C LEU A 132 -23.65 12.11 -0.77
N VAL A 133 -24.26 13.09 -1.43
CA VAL A 133 -25.01 14.21 -0.83
C VAL A 133 -26.49 13.86 -0.75
N CYS A 134 -27.06 13.35 -1.86
CA CYS A 134 -28.47 13.07 -1.97
C CYS A 134 -28.88 11.79 -1.20
N SER A 135 -27.96 10.86 -1.00
CA SER A 135 -28.18 9.58 -0.34
C SER A 135 -27.10 9.36 0.76
N GLU A 136 -27.14 8.21 1.45
CA GLU A 136 -26.11 7.88 2.45
C GLU A 136 -24.69 8.01 1.86
N PRO A 137 -23.76 8.64 2.59
CA PRO A 137 -23.82 9.08 4.00
C PRO A 137 -24.39 10.48 4.23
N HIS A 138 -25.03 11.14 3.25
CA HIS A 138 -25.58 12.50 3.32
C HIS A 138 -24.51 13.55 3.67
N ILE A 139 -23.47 13.61 2.84
CA ILE A 139 -22.38 14.58 3.02
C ILE A 139 -22.93 16.00 2.86
N VAL A 140 -22.72 16.82 3.89
CA VAL A 140 -23.03 18.25 3.85
C VAL A 140 -21.76 19.08 3.89
N PHE A 141 -20.87 18.81 4.84
CA PHE A 141 -19.57 19.48 4.95
C PHE A 141 -18.45 18.55 4.48
N TYR A 142 -17.49 19.11 3.76
CA TYR A 142 -16.27 18.43 3.34
C TYR A 142 -15.08 19.38 3.40
N THR A 143 -13.99 18.94 3.98
CA THR A 143 -12.69 19.58 3.83
C THR A 143 -11.64 18.52 3.52
N GLY A 144 -10.87 18.74 2.44
CA GLY A 144 -9.82 17.84 2.01
C GLY A 144 -8.51 18.56 1.75
N VAL A 145 -7.45 18.13 2.44
CA VAL A 145 -6.07 18.59 2.24
C VAL A 145 -5.40 17.65 1.27
N PRO A 146 -4.89 18.11 0.11
CA PRO A 146 -4.19 17.27 -0.84
C PRO A 146 -2.94 16.63 -0.22
N LEU A 147 -2.75 15.34 -0.47
CA LEU A 147 -1.52 14.61 -0.17
C LEU A 147 -0.57 14.76 -1.36
N SER A 148 0.35 15.73 -1.25
CA SER A 148 1.31 16.08 -2.30
C SER A 148 2.64 15.38 -2.05
N THR A 149 3.12 14.62 -3.02
CA THR A 149 4.46 14.01 -2.98
C THR A 149 5.55 15.07 -3.08
N PRO A 150 6.81 14.77 -2.75
CA PRO A 150 7.93 15.70 -2.92
C PRO A 150 8.06 16.24 -4.37
N GLU A 151 7.66 15.42 -5.36
CA GLU A 151 7.65 15.81 -6.79
C GLU A 151 6.42 16.62 -7.19
N GLY A 152 5.51 16.91 -6.25
CA GLY A 152 4.32 17.72 -6.47
C GLY A 152 3.12 16.95 -7.03
N ALA A 153 3.15 15.62 -7.09
CA ALA A 153 1.99 14.82 -7.48
C ALA A 153 0.98 14.74 -6.33
N ARG A 154 -0.28 15.11 -6.59
CA ARG A 154 -1.37 15.03 -5.60
C ARG A 154 -2.08 13.69 -5.74
N ILE A 155 -1.75 12.75 -4.87
CA ILE A 155 -2.15 11.35 -4.97
C ILE A 155 -3.44 11.02 -4.21
N GLY A 156 -3.90 11.92 -3.36
CA GLY A 156 -5.08 11.73 -2.52
C GLY A 156 -5.33 12.90 -1.61
N THR A 157 -6.10 12.69 -0.54
CA THR A 157 -6.41 13.70 0.48
C THR A 157 -6.45 13.08 1.88
N LEU A 158 -6.09 13.89 2.89
CA LEU A 158 -6.62 13.74 4.24
C LEU A 158 -7.88 14.59 4.29
N CYS A 159 -9.05 13.99 4.51
CA CYS A 159 -10.31 14.73 4.53
C CYS A 159 -11.15 14.45 5.77
N VAL A 160 -11.96 15.44 6.10
CA VAL A 160 -12.95 15.43 7.19
C VAL A 160 -14.30 15.79 6.64
N ILE A 161 -15.36 15.14 7.14
CA ILE A 161 -16.70 15.17 6.57
C ILE A 161 -17.72 15.23 7.71
N ASP A 162 -18.80 16.04 7.52
CA ASP A 162 -19.93 16.06 8.42
C ASP A 162 -21.26 16.07 7.63
N ARG A 163 -22.34 15.71 8.33
CA ARG A 163 -23.74 15.73 7.84
C ARG A 163 -24.44 17.05 8.12
N ARG A 164 -23.75 18.08 8.55
CA ARG A 164 -24.23 19.45 8.80
C ARG A 164 -23.23 20.47 8.29
N PRO A 165 -23.69 21.68 7.94
CA PRO A 165 -22.79 22.74 7.51
C PRO A 165 -21.77 23.08 8.61
N ARG A 166 -20.53 23.28 8.20
CA ARG A 166 -19.42 23.68 9.09
C ARG A 166 -18.47 24.66 8.42
N ASP A 167 -17.68 25.30 9.26
CA ASP A 167 -16.47 25.99 8.89
C ASP A 167 -15.37 25.63 9.88
N LEU A 168 -14.17 25.36 9.41
CA LEU A 168 -13.02 25.08 10.27
C LEU A 168 -12.36 26.38 10.68
N ASN A 169 -12.05 26.51 11.97
CA ASN A 169 -11.20 27.59 12.44
C ASN A 169 -9.75 27.41 11.99
N ASP A 170 -8.92 28.44 12.14
CA ASP A 170 -7.53 28.43 11.68
C ASP A 170 -6.66 27.36 12.37
N VAL A 171 -6.95 27.03 13.64
CA VAL A 171 -6.22 25.99 14.36
C VAL A 171 -6.55 24.63 13.77
N GLN A 172 -7.82 24.33 13.54
CA GLN A 172 -8.25 23.07 12.92
C GLN A 172 -7.68 22.89 11.53
N ARG A 173 -7.70 23.94 10.70
CA ARG A 173 -7.15 23.94 9.35
C ARG A 173 -5.64 23.63 9.35
N ARG A 174 -4.87 24.39 10.15
CA ARG A 174 -3.41 24.17 10.26
C ARG A 174 -3.07 22.80 10.81
N SER A 175 -3.86 22.29 11.76
CA SER A 175 -3.67 20.95 12.32
C SER A 175 -3.92 19.88 11.26
N LEU A 176 -4.98 20.01 10.46
CA LEU A 176 -5.29 19.09 9.39
C LEU A 176 -4.20 19.08 8.30
N GLU A 177 -3.68 20.26 7.93
CA GLU A 177 -2.56 20.39 7.01
C GLU A 177 -1.27 19.75 7.57
N ALA A 178 -1.03 19.91 8.88
CA ALA A 178 0.12 19.26 9.54
C ALA A 178 -0.02 17.73 9.52
N LEU A 179 -1.21 17.20 9.83
CA LEU A 179 -1.50 15.77 9.76
C LEU A 179 -1.37 15.23 8.33
N ALA A 180 -1.82 15.97 7.31
CA ALA A 180 -1.67 15.59 5.92
C ALA A 180 -0.19 15.45 5.51
N ARG A 181 0.67 16.38 5.98
CA ARG A 181 2.12 16.24 5.79
C ARG A 181 2.69 15.00 6.48
N GLN A 182 2.18 14.63 7.68
CA GLN A 182 2.61 13.40 8.36
C GLN A 182 2.20 12.15 7.57
N VAL A 183 1.02 12.12 6.96
CA VAL A 183 0.62 11.03 6.06
C VAL A 183 1.63 10.84 4.94
N VAL A 184 1.96 11.92 4.24
CA VAL A 184 2.94 11.87 3.13
C VAL A 184 4.31 11.40 3.63
N LEU A 185 4.77 11.93 4.78
CA LEU A 185 6.06 11.56 5.35
C LEU A 185 6.15 10.07 5.71
N GLN A 186 5.06 9.51 6.26
CA GLN A 186 4.99 8.07 6.54
C GLN A 186 5.02 7.23 5.25
N MET A 187 4.31 7.66 4.21
CA MET A 187 4.33 7.00 2.91
C MET A 187 5.74 7.01 2.31
N GLU A 188 6.44 8.15 2.38
CA GLU A 188 7.83 8.27 1.92
C GLU A 188 8.79 7.37 2.70
N LEU A 189 8.67 7.37 4.03
CA LEU A 189 9.50 6.53 4.87
C LEU A 189 9.34 5.04 4.53
N LYS A 190 8.10 4.58 4.36
CA LYS A 190 7.81 3.21 3.95
C LYS A 190 8.40 2.91 2.57
N ARG A 191 8.20 3.78 1.59
CA ARG A 191 8.75 3.63 0.23
C ARG A 191 10.27 3.48 0.24
N VAL A 192 10.96 4.35 0.97
CA VAL A 192 12.44 4.32 1.08
C VAL A 192 12.91 3.05 1.81
N SER A 193 12.22 2.66 2.89
CA SER A 193 12.51 1.43 3.63
C SER A 193 12.38 0.19 2.74
N ASP A 194 11.30 0.09 1.97
CA ASP A 194 11.06 -1.05 1.05
C ASP A 194 12.11 -1.09 -0.07
N GLN A 195 12.51 0.08 -0.59
CA GLN A 195 13.59 0.18 -1.59
C GLN A 195 14.94 -0.26 -1.03
N LEU A 196 15.25 0.16 0.19
CA LEU A 196 16.50 -0.22 0.87
C LEU A 196 16.53 -1.72 1.15
N ALA A 197 15.44 -2.29 1.67
CA ALA A 197 15.34 -3.73 1.91
C ALA A 197 15.56 -4.54 0.62
N GLY A 198 14.90 -4.15 -0.47
CA GLY A 198 15.09 -4.82 -1.76
C GLY A 198 16.48 -4.60 -2.39
N ALA A 199 17.19 -3.52 -2.04
CA ALA A 199 18.58 -3.33 -2.47
C ALA A 199 19.54 -4.23 -1.69
N LEU A 200 19.34 -4.35 -0.37
CA LEU A 200 20.13 -5.24 0.49
C LEU A 200 19.95 -6.70 0.09
N GLU A 201 18.72 -7.14 -0.20
CA GLU A 201 18.45 -8.49 -0.66
C GLU A 201 19.21 -8.83 -1.96
N ARG A 202 19.24 -7.88 -2.91
CA ARG A 202 20.02 -8.06 -4.16
C ARG A 202 21.52 -8.15 -3.93
N ILE A 203 22.05 -7.40 -2.95
CA ILE A 203 23.48 -7.47 -2.58
C ILE A 203 23.79 -8.84 -1.99
N ASN A 204 22.98 -9.32 -1.04
CA ASN A 204 23.17 -10.63 -0.42
C ASN A 204 23.16 -11.78 -1.45
N VAL A 205 22.24 -11.74 -2.43
CA VAL A 205 22.20 -12.75 -3.50
C VAL A 205 23.48 -12.72 -4.37
N MET A 206 24.11 -11.54 -4.54
CA MET A 206 25.36 -11.43 -5.30
C MET A 206 26.57 -11.91 -4.49
N GLU A 207 26.56 -11.76 -3.17
CA GLU A 207 27.61 -12.25 -2.26
C GLU A 207 27.58 -13.77 -2.09
N GLU A 208 26.42 -14.43 -2.34
CA GLU A 208 26.31 -15.90 -2.34
C GLU A 208 26.91 -16.58 -3.58
N LEU A 209 27.31 -15.81 -4.61
CA LEU A 209 27.90 -16.37 -5.81
C LEU A 209 29.42 -16.55 -5.64
N ILE A 210 29.84 -17.77 -5.32
CA ILE A 210 31.25 -18.12 -5.22
C ILE A 210 31.84 -18.28 -6.65
N PRO A 211 32.79 -17.43 -7.07
CA PRO A 211 33.38 -17.52 -8.38
C PRO A 211 34.27 -18.76 -8.48
N ILE A 212 33.85 -19.73 -9.31
CA ILE A 212 34.56 -20.98 -9.53
C ILE A 212 35.14 -21.06 -10.95
N CYS A 213 36.37 -21.50 -11.07
CA CYS A 213 36.98 -21.72 -12.37
C CYS A 213 36.29 -22.87 -13.13
N SER A 214 35.87 -22.61 -14.38
CA SER A 214 35.17 -23.60 -15.19
C SER A 214 36.04 -24.84 -15.54
N TYR A 215 37.35 -24.70 -15.51
CA TYR A 215 38.30 -25.78 -15.84
C TYR A 215 38.80 -26.52 -14.60
N CYS A 216 39.52 -25.84 -13.70
CA CYS A 216 40.17 -26.51 -12.56
C CYS A 216 39.32 -26.54 -11.30
N LYS A 217 38.12 -25.93 -11.31
CA LYS A 217 37.22 -25.85 -10.16
C LYS A 217 37.77 -25.10 -8.94
N GLY A 218 38.88 -24.38 -9.09
CA GLY A 218 39.42 -23.51 -8.06
C GLY A 218 38.45 -22.34 -7.77
N ILE A 219 38.38 -21.89 -6.54
CA ILE A 219 37.57 -20.76 -6.09
C ILE A 219 38.48 -19.52 -6.01
N ARG A 220 37.95 -18.38 -6.45
CA ARG A 220 38.65 -17.09 -6.32
C ARG A 220 38.24 -16.42 -5.00
N ASN A 221 39.21 -16.11 -4.14
CA ASN A 221 39.00 -15.39 -2.91
C ASN A 221 38.80 -13.87 -3.15
N ASP A 222 38.48 -13.11 -2.10
CA ASP A 222 38.22 -11.67 -2.17
C ASP A 222 39.45 -10.84 -2.59
N GLU A 223 40.64 -11.37 -2.37
CA GLU A 223 41.90 -10.78 -2.79
C GLU A 223 42.24 -11.06 -4.28
N GLY A 224 41.43 -11.86 -4.96
CA GLY A 224 41.56 -12.18 -6.37
C GLY A 224 42.42 -13.39 -6.69
N PHE A 225 42.93 -14.12 -5.68
CA PHE A 225 43.73 -15.35 -5.88
C PHE A 225 42.83 -16.58 -5.99
N TRP A 226 43.27 -17.52 -6.83
CA TRP A 226 42.61 -18.81 -7.03
C TRP A 226 43.17 -19.84 -6.04
N GLY A 227 42.28 -20.51 -5.29
CA GLY A 227 42.59 -21.54 -4.32
C GLY A 227 41.74 -22.79 -4.48
N THR A 228 42.02 -23.83 -3.67
CA THR A 228 41.16 -25.00 -3.62
C THR A 228 39.86 -24.73 -2.84
N VAL A 229 38.83 -25.53 -3.09
CA VAL A 229 37.54 -25.46 -2.38
C VAL A 229 37.76 -25.63 -0.87
N GLU A 230 38.64 -26.56 -0.48
CA GLU A 230 38.98 -26.83 0.92
C GLU A 230 39.62 -25.62 1.61
N ALA A 231 40.54 -24.93 0.92
CA ALA A 231 41.18 -23.72 1.46
C ALA A 231 40.18 -22.59 1.63
N PHE A 232 39.26 -22.44 0.71
CA PHE A 232 38.19 -21.42 0.79
C PHE A 232 37.25 -21.70 1.97
N ILE A 233 36.75 -22.92 2.11
CA ILE A 233 35.81 -23.29 3.19
C ILE A 233 36.51 -23.14 4.56
N LYS A 234 37.77 -23.54 4.70
CA LYS A 234 38.52 -23.34 5.96
C LYS A 234 38.71 -21.88 6.34
N SER A 235 38.74 -20.97 5.37
CA SER A 235 38.89 -19.52 5.66
C SER A 235 37.59 -18.83 6.04
N HIS A 236 36.42 -19.41 5.69
CA HIS A 236 35.11 -18.81 5.93
C HIS A 236 34.31 -19.53 7.02
N ASP A 237 34.52 -20.83 7.21
CA ASP A 237 33.86 -21.65 8.21
C ASP A 237 34.87 -22.46 9.01
N ASN A 238 34.58 -22.69 10.26
CA ASN A 238 35.44 -23.48 11.17
C ASN A 238 35.25 -24.99 10.92
N VAL A 239 35.40 -25.43 9.65
CA VAL A 239 35.17 -26.80 9.19
C VAL A 239 36.52 -27.49 8.93
N GLU A 240 36.71 -28.70 9.47
CA GLU A 240 37.82 -29.56 9.17
C GLU A 240 37.37 -30.66 8.20
N PHE A 241 38.20 -30.94 7.17
CA PHE A 241 37.95 -32.01 6.21
C PHE A 241 38.64 -33.30 6.62
N SER A 242 37.91 -34.41 6.63
CA SER A 242 38.47 -35.75 6.65
C SER A 242 38.70 -36.19 5.20
N HIS A 243 39.87 -36.71 4.91
CA HIS A 243 40.23 -37.18 3.57
C HIS A 243 39.89 -38.65 3.43
N GLY A 244 39.22 -38.99 2.34
CA GLY A 244 38.90 -40.34 1.92
C GLY A 244 38.95 -40.48 0.42
N VAL A 245 38.95 -41.70 -0.09
CA VAL A 245 38.89 -42.00 -1.52
C VAL A 245 37.55 -42.68 -1.79
N CYS A 246 36.77 -42.14 -2.72
CA CYS A 246 35.49 -42.76 -3.12
C CYS A 246 35.73 -44.00 -3.98
N GLU A 247 34.72 -44.88 -4.05
CA GLU A 247 34.82 -46.15 -4.81
C GLU A 247 35.27 -45.99 -6.26
N ALA A 248 34.77 -44.95 -6.95
CA ALA A 248 35.12 -44.68 -8.33
C ALA A 248 36.61 -44.33 -8.48
N CYS A 249 37.16 -43.47 -7.60
CA CYS A 249 38.58 -43.13 -7.59
C CYS A 249 39.45 -44.28 -7.11
N MET A 250 38.96 -45.11 -6.18
CA MET A 250 39.66 -46.36 -5.79
C MET A 250 39.80 -47.29 -6.99
N ALA A 251 38.76 -47.52 -7.75
CA ALA A 251 38.79 -48.37 -8.93
C ALA A 251 39.72 -47.86 -10.06
N GLU A 252 39.76 -46.52 -10.24
CA GLU A 252 40.57 -45.88 -11.28
C GLU A 252 42.05 -45.78 -10.92
N HIS A 253 42.36 -45.37 -9.70
CA HIS A 253 43.73 -45.03 -9.29
C HIS A 253 44.41 -46.11 -8.47
N PHE A 254 43.64 -47.05 -7.88
CA PHE A 254 44.14 -48.14 -7.03
C PHE A 254 43.50 -49.49 -7.37
N PRO A 255 43.57 -49.95 -8.65
CA PRO A 255 42.86 -51.15 -9.09
C PRO A 255 43.33 -52.45 -8.42
N GLU A 256 44.49 -52.43 -7.76
CA GLU A 256 45.06 -53.60 -7.09
C GLU A 256 44.57 -53.74 -5.60
N VAL A 257 43.83 -52.76 -5.09
CA VAL A 257 43.33 -52.78 -3.70
C VAL A 257 41.91 -53.32 -3.71
N PRO A 258 41.63 -54.46 -3.03
CA PRO A 258 40.28 -55.00 -2.94
C PRO A 258 39.36 -54.03 -2.22
N PRO A 259 38.07 -53.93 -2.62
CA PRO A 259 37.11 -53.06 -1.97
C PRO A 259 36.99 -53.39 -0.49
N LEU A 260 36.95 -52.34 0.37
CA LEU A 260 36.72 -52.50 1.80
C LEU A 260 35.28 -53.04 2.01
N THR A 261 35.16 -54.22 2.57
CA THR A 261 33.90 -54.88 2.95
C THR A 261 33.29 -54.29 4.21
#